data_544d82abe70881861812d35220e1dec5
#
_entry.id   544d82abe70881861812d35220e1dec5
#
_cell.length_a   1.000
_cell.length_b   1.000
_cell.length_c   1.000
_cell.angle_alpha   90.00
_cell.angle_beta   90.00
_cell.angle_gamma   90.00
#
_symmetry.space_group_name_H-M   'P 1'
#
loop_
_entity.id
_entity.type
_entity.pdbx_description
1 polymer ?
#
loop_
_entity_poly.entity_id
_entity_poly.type
_entity_poly.pdbx_seq_one_letter_code
_entity_poly.pdbx_strand_id
1 'polypeptide(L)'
;MNLGALVDTTEWLKQVYIDTAEEEGWKAGPEHFGYLLRCFVADTDEKAIELGKEFMWTIEHRQRGPMEHNDPPGYQSRASVEIKAQRPTGNVAGAGGLGVGLSYDQLRGVNNIIVGNPDTVTQKLTEVIERLSPGYIHIYGNEGAMGHKETMRSIELLGKEVIPALHEVPLRPYDDRPRMDTISSGTAGLAP
;
A
#
# COMPACT_ATOMS: atom_id res chain seq x y z
N MET A 1 -6.14 2.21 -9.35
CA MET A 1 -5.85 2.53 -7.93
C MET A 1 -5.46 1.26 -7.21
N ASN A 2 -4.33 1.24 -6.52
CA ASN A 2 -3.92 0.09 -5.71
C ASN A 2 -4.34 0.31 -4.24
N LEU A 3 -5.06 -0.63 -3.67
CA LEU A 3 -5.67 -0.53 -2.34
C LEU A 3 -4.74 -1.12 -1.27
N GLY A 4 -3.74 -0.36 -0.83
CA GLY A 4 -2.95 -0.71 0.36
C GLY A 4 -2.06 -1.94 0.22
N ALA A 5 -1.69 -2.33 -1.00
CA ALA A 5 -0.66 -3.34 -1.21
C ALA A 5 0.70 -2.82 -0.73
N LEU A 6 1.63 -3.72 -0.43
CA LEU A 6 3.00 -3.34 -0.11
C LEU A 6 3.62 -2.55 -1.25
N VAL A 7 4.49 -1.60 -0.93
CA VAL A 7 5.15 -0.73 -1.93
C VAL A 7 5.84 -1.56 -3.00
N ASP A 8 6.59 -2.61 -2.63
CA ASP A 8 7.28 -3.50 -3.60
C ASP A 8 6.30 -4.19 -4.56
N THR A 9 5.19 -4.72 -4.04
CA THR A 9 4.15 -5.33 -4.87
C THR A 9 3.49 -4.31 -5.80
N THR A 10 3.27 -3.10 -5.30
CA THR A 10 2.66 -2.01 -6.05
C THR A 10 3.59 -1.53 -7.17
N GLU A 11 4.87 -1.44 -6.90
CA GLU A 11 5.88 -1.08 -7.90
C GLU A 11 5.93 -2.09 -9.05
N TRP A 12 5.90 -3.38 -8.72
CA TRP A 12 5.81 -4.44 -9.73
C TRP A 12 4.52 -4.37 -10.55
N LEU A 13 3.35 -4.24 -9.90
CA LEU A 13 2.06 -4.14 -10.59
C LEU A 13 2.01 -2.91 -11.50
N LYS A 14 2.59 -1.80 -11.05
CA LYS A 14 2.68 -0.58 -11.85
C LYS A 14 3.55 -0.80 -13.09
N GLN A 15 4.68 -1.50 -12.95
CA GLN A 15 5.53 -1.81 -14.10
C GLN A 15 4.79 -2.66 -15.13
N VAL A 16 4.08 -3.72 -14.69
CA VAL A 16 3.24 -4.53 -15.58
C VAL A 16 2.20 -3.67 -16.31
N TYR A 17 1.59 -2.72 -15.61
CA TYR A 17 0.62 -1.80 -16.22
C TYR A 17 1.26 -0.91 -17.29
N ILE A 18 2.46 -0.36 -17.02
CA ILE A 18 3.18 0.50 -17.97
C ILE A 18 3.58 -0.29 -19.21
N ASP A 19 4.17 -1.47 -19.03
CA ASP A 19 4.61 -2.33 -20.13
C ASP A 19 3.42 -2.74 -21.03
N THR A 20 2.29 -3.12 -20.41
CA THR A 20 1.08 -3.45 -21.17
C THR A 20 0.51 -2.25 -21.91
N ALA A 21 0.54 -1.05 -21.32
CA ALA A 21 0.10 0.17 -21.99
C ALA A 21 0.94 0.47 -23.25
N GLU A 22 2.27 0.30 -23.15
CA GLU A 22 3.17 0.45 -24.30
C GLU A 22 2.90 -0.59 -25.40
N GLU A 23 2.68 -1.86 -25.02
CA GLU A 23 2.32 -2.93 -25.97
C GLU A 23 1.02 -2.62 -26.70
N GLU A 24 0.04 -2.02 -26.05
CA GLU A 24 -1.25 -1.60 -26.61
C GLU A 24 -1.19 -0.22 -27.31
N GLY A 25 -0.01 0.40 -27.43
CA GLY A 25 0.25 1.58 -28.22
C GLY A 25 -0.10 2.92 -27.56
N TRP A 26 -0.19 2.97 -26.23
CA TRP A 26 -0.39 4.21 -25.49
C TRP A 26 0.58 4.33 -24.32
N LYS A 27 0.74 5.55 -23.78
CA LYS A 27 1.66 5.81 -22.67
C LYS A 27 0.89 5.99 -21.36
N ALA A 28 1.28 5.21 -20.35
CA ALA A 28 0.81 5.42 -19.00
C ALA A 28 1.59 6.58 -18.34
N GLY A 29 0.87 7.38 -17.55
CA GLY A 29 1.44 8.47 -16.76
C GLY A 29 0.97 8.42 -15.30
N PRO A 30 1.51 9.28 -14.44
CA PRO A 30 1.12 9.37 -13.03
C PRO A 30 -0.39 9.50 -12.82
N GLU A 31 -1.08 10.19 -13.72
CA GLU A 31 -2.53 10.42 -13.67
C GLU A 31 -3.36 9.13 -13.75
N HIS A 32 -2.79 8.04 -14.22
CA HIS A 32 -3.46 6.73 -14.28
C HIS A 32 -3.28 5.93 -12.99
N PHE A 33 -2.45 6.40 -12.07
CA PHE A 33 -2.03 5.60 -10.94
C PHE A 33 -2.28 6.29 -9.60
N GLY A 34 -3.11 5.67 -8.76
CA GLY A 34 -3.35 6.10 -7.39
C GLY A 34 -2.91 5.03 -6.40
N TYR A 35 -2.36 5.45 -5.26
CA TYR A 35 -1.95 4.59 -4.17
C TYR A 35 -2.70 4.93 -2.89
N LEU A 36 -3.24 3.91 -2.22
CA LEU A 36 -3.91 4.05 -0.92
C LEU A 36 -3.03 3.46 0.16
N LEU A 37 -2.81 4.21 1.22
CA LEU A 37 -2.07 3.76 2.40
C LEU A 37 -2.75 4.24 3.70
N ARG A 38 -2.42 3.57 4.80
CA ARG A 38 -2.80 4.00 6.13
C ARG A 38 -1.79 4.99 6.65
N CYS A 39 -2.27 6.18 7.05
CA CYS A 39 -1.39 7.22 7.57
C CYS A 39 -2.04 7.97 8.72
N PHE A 40 -1.31 8.18 9.80
CA PHE A 40 -1.75 8.95 10.94
C PHE A 40 -0.60 9.82 11.47
N VAL A 41 -0.89 11.10 11.67
CA VAL A 41 0.08 12.08 12.17
C VAL A 41 -0.32 12.51 13.58
N ALA A 42 0.63 12.55 14.48
CA ALA A 42 0.44 13.13 15.81
C ALA A 42 1.58 14.09 16.15
N ASP A 43 1.46 14.77 17.28
CA ASP A 43 2.48 15.75 17.71
C ASP A 43 3.84 15.08 18.02
N THR A 44 3.86 13.78 18.34
CA THR A 44 5.08 12.99 18.56
C THR A 44 4.97 11.60 17.93
N ASP A 45 6.12 10.99 17.63
CA ASP A 45 6.19 9.64 17.07
C ASP A 45 5.58 8.60 18.01
N GLU A 46 5.85 8.69 19.31
CA GLU A 46 5.35 7.75 20.32
C GLU A 46 3.82 7.74 20.34
N LYS A 47 3.22 8.94 20.34
CA LYS A 47 1.76 9.08 20.31
C LYS A 47 1.15 8.55 19.02
N ALA A 48 1.77 8.85 17.87
CA ALA A 48 1.32 8.36 16.58
C ALA A 48 1.43 6.83 16.48
N ILE A 49 2.52 6.25 16.97
CA ILE A 49 2.72 4.80 16.99
C ILE A 49 1.67 4.11 17.86
N GLU A 50 1.36 4.67 19.02
CA GLU A 50 0.36 4.09 19.92
C GLU A 50 -1.04 4.13 19.32
N LEU A 51 -1.47 5.28 18.82
CA LEU A 51 -2.78 5.45 18.20
C LEU A 51 -2.92 4.66 16.88
N GLY A 52 -1.84 4.57 16.12
CA GLY A 52 -1.81 3.85 14.84
C GLY A 52 -2.00 2.33 14.97
N LYS A 53 -1.89 1.76 16.16
CA LYS A 53 -2.22 0.34 16.41
C LYS A 53 -3.65 0.00 15.99
N GLU A 54 -4.54 0.97 16.06
CA GLU A 54 -5.94 0.80 15.64
C GLU A 54 -6.08 0.42 14.16
N PHE A 55 -5.09 0.72 13.32
CA PHE A 55 -5.08 0.26 11.92
C PHE A 55 -5.02 -1.27 11.79
N MET A 56 -4.64 -1.97 12.84
CA MET A 56 -4.68 -3.43 12.85
C MET A 56 -6.09 -3.98 12.99
N TRP A 57 -7.04 -3.17 13.44
CA TRP A 57 -8.41 -3.61 13.67
C TRP A 57 -9.03 -4.26 12.42
N THR A 58 -8.99 -3.60 11.27
CA THR A 58 -9.52 -4.18 10.03
C THR A 58 -8.74 -5.42 9.62
N ILE A 59 -7.41 -5.39 9.74
CA ILE A 59 -6.56 -6.51 9.34
C ILE A 59 -6.91 -7.76 10.17
N GLU A 60 -7.08 -7.59 11.48
CA GLU A 60 -7.38 -8.67 12.41
C GLU A 60 -8.84 -9.14 12.33
N HIS A 61 -9.77 -8.24 12.03
CA HIS A 61 -11.20 -8.53 12.05
C HIS A 61 -11.78 -8.91 10.69
N ARG A 62 -11.08 -8.60 9.59
CA ARG A 62 -11.57 -8.86 8.23
C ARG A 62 -11.82 -10.33 7.92
N GLN A 63 -11.18 -11.24 8.64
CA GLN A 63 -11.32 -12.69 8.44
C GLN A 63 -12.31 -13.35 9.39
N ARG A 64 -13.06 -12.60 10.19
CA ARG A 64 -14.00 -13.15 11.18
C ARG A 64 -15.35 -13.61 10.61
N GLY A 65 -15.59 -13.37 9.33
CA GLY A 65 -16.77 -13.91 8.65
C GLY A 65 -16.56 -15.34 8.16
N PRO A 66 -17.66 -16.10 7.94
CA PRO A 66 -17.57 -17.38 7.26
C PRO A 66 -16.83 -17.24 5.92
N MET A 67 -16.03 -18.25 5.57
CA MET A 67 -15.22 -18.24 4.34
C MET A 67 -16.09 -18.00 3.11
N GLU A 68 -17.31 -18.51 3.11
CA GLU A 68 -18.29 -18.36 2.03
C GLU A 68 -18.70 -16.90 1.76
N HIS A 69 -18.56 -16.02 2.75
CA HIS A 69 -18.83 -14.58 2.56
C HIS A 69 -17.67 -13.84 1.91
N ASN A 70 -16.45 -14.30 2.16
CA ASN A 70 -15.24 -13.67 1.63
C ASN A 70 -14.84 -14.28 0.27
N ASP A 71 -15.20 -15.52 0.04
CA ASP A 71 -14.82 -16.30 -1.13
C ASP A 71 -15.98 -17.26 -1.52
N PRO A 72 -17.10 -16.70 -2.02
CA PRO A 72 -18.26 -17.53 -2.37
C PRO A 72 -17.91 -18.55 -3.44
N PRO A 73 -18.57 -19.74 -3.42
CA PRO A 73 -18.33 -20.78 -4.40
C PRO A 73 -18.44 -20.26 -5.84
N GLY A 74 -17.41 -20.51 -6.65
CA GLY A 74 -17.34 -20.07 -8.03
C GLY A 74 -16.80 -18.64 -8.24
N TYR A 75 -16.51 -17.88 -7.18
CA TYR A 75 -15.90 -16.55 -7.31
C TYR A 75 -14.45 -16.61 -7.79
N GLN A 76 -13.73 -17.66 -7.40
CA GLN A 76 -12.37 -17.91 -7.87
C GLN A 76 -12.30 -19.22 -8.64
N SER A 77 -11.46 -19.25 -9.68
CA SER A 77 -11.17 -20.51 -10.35
C SER A 77 -10.34 -21.42 -9.42
N ARG A 78 -10.47 -22.74 -9.60
CA ARG A 78 -9.68 -23.72 -8.84
C ARG A 78 -8.18 -23.47 -8.97
N ALA A 79 -7.72 -23.14 -10.18
CA ALA A 79 -6.33 -22.76 -10.45
C ALA A 79 -5.90 -21.52 -9.64
N SER A 80 -6.74 -20.49 -9.53
CA SER A 80 -6.45 -19.30 -8.73
C SER A 80 -6.30 -19.61 -7.24
N VAL A 81 -7.12 -20.53 -6.70
CA VAL A 81 -7.04 -20.96 -5.31
C VAL A 81 -5.74 -21.75 -5.06
N GLU A 82 -5.39 -22.65 -5.97
CA GLU A 82 -4.16 -23.45 -5.90
C GLU A 82 -2.90 -22.54 -5.97
N ILE A 83 -2.87 -21.57 -6.88
CA ILE A 83 -1.78 -20.57 -6.99
C ILE A 83 -1.68 -19.75 -5.70
N LYS A 84 -2.80 -19.34 -5.11
CA LYS A 84 -2.79 -18.58 -3.84
C LYS A 84 -2.27 -19.42 -2.68
N ALA A 85 -2.64 -20.70 -2.61
CA ALA A 85 -2.18 -21.61 -1.57
C ALA A 85 -0.67 -21.91 -1.65
N GLN A 86 -0.08 -21.83 -2.84
CA GLN A 86 1.35 -22.05 -3.05
C GLN A 86 2.21 -20.83 -2.79
N ARG A 87 1.61 -19.63 -2.68
CA ARG A 87 2.38 -18.41 -2.38
C ARG A 87 2.82 -18.42 -0.92
N PRO A 88 4.09 -18.11 -0.63
CA PRO A 88 4.54 -17.93 0.75
C PRO A 88 3.65 -16.89 1.44
N THR A 89 3.12 -17.24 2.58
CA THR A 89 2.22 -16.38 3.38
C THR A 89 2.84 -15.04 3.79
N GLY A 90 4.16 -14.92 3.72
CA GLY A 90 4.88 -13.66 3.93
C GLY A 90 4.71 -12.64 2.80
N ASN A 91 4.29 -13.06 1.63
CA ASN A 91 4.01 -12.17 0.48
C ASN A 91 2.52 -11.96 0.26
N VAL A 92 1.83 -11.64 1.27
CA VAL A 92 0.65 -10.83 1.39
C VAL A 92 -0.24 -10.58 0.19
N ALA A 93 -0.27 -11.41 -0.73
CA ALA A 93 -1.27 -11.40 -1.77
C ALA A 93 -2.56 -12.15 -1.35
N GLY A 94 -2.63 -12.61 -0.12
CA GLY A 94 -3.85 -13.07 0.50
C GLY A 94 -4.77 -11.89 0.75
N ALA A 95 -6.00 -11.92 0.23
CA ALA A 95 -7.06 -10.94 0.50
C ALA A 95 -6.71 -9.47 0.16
N GLY A 96 -6.20 -9.21 -1.04
CA GLY A 96 -6.07 -7.85 -1.56
C GLY A 96 -4.83 -7.09 -1.12
N GLY A 97 -3.76 -7.77 -0.71
CA GLY A 97 -2.47 -7.11 -0.47
C GLY A 97 -2.40 -6.24 0.80
N LEU A 98 -3.31 -6.42 1.73
CA LEU A 98 -3.46 -5.54 2.91
C LEU A 98 -2.58 -5.93 4.11
N GLY A 99 -1.49 -6.65 3.91
CA GLY A 99 -0.58 -6.98 5.01
C GLY A 99 -1.09 -8.10 5.93
N VAL A 100 -2.00 -8.94 5.48
CA VAL A 100 -2.51 -10.08 6.28
C VAL A 100 -1.35 -10.99 6.69
N GLY A 101 -1.23 -11.23 7.98
CA GLY A 101 -0.16 -12.06 8.56
C GLY A 101 1.09 -11.30 8.98
N LEU A 102 1.19 -9.99 8.69
CA LEU A 102 2.27 -9.14 9.19
C LEU A 102 1.84 -8.45 10.50
N SER A 103 2.78 -8.32 11.42
CA SER A 103 2.59 -7.53 12.62
C SER A 103 2.52 -6.04 12.31
N TYR A 104 2.00 -5.25 13.26
CA TYR A 104 1.96 -3.79 13.16
C TYR A 104 3.35 -3.20 12.87
N ASP A 105 4.39 -3.66 13.58
CA ASP A 105 5.75 -3.16 13.39
C ASP A 105 6.34 -3.56 12.03
N GLN A 106 6.03 -4.76 11.54
CA GLN A 106 6.41 -5.16 10.19
C GLN A 106 5.75 -4.29 9.13
N LEU A 107 4.45 -3.98 9.27
CA LEU A 107 3.73 -3.10 8.34
C LEU A 107 4.26 -1.66 8.34
N ARG A 108 4.67 -1.17 9.52
CA ARG A 108 5.36 0.13 9.63
C ARG A 108 6.75 0.11 8.98
N GLY A 109 7.47 -0.99 9.15
CA GLY A 109 8.81 -1.16 8.57
C GLY A 109 8.82 -1.17 7.04
N VAL A 110 7.73 -1.58 6.40
CA VAL A 110 7.59 -1.61 4.92
C VAL A 110 6.71 -0.48 4.36
N ASN A 111 6.47 0.57 5.14
CA ASN A 111 5.67 1.75 4.77
C ASN A 111 4.24 1.40 4.27
N ASN A 112 3.66 0.30 4.74
CA ASN A 112 2.25 -0.03 4.51
C ASN A 112 1.32 0.71 5.50
N ILE A 113 1.84 0.94 6.71
CA ILE A 113 1.26 1.82 7.73
C ILE A 113 2.32 2.89 8.04
N ILE A 114 2.01 4.14 7.76
CA ILE A 114 2.88 5.28 8.03
C ILE A 114 2.29 6.08 9.18
N VAL A 115 3.01 6.10 10.29
CA VAL A 115 2.62 6.85 11.49
C VAL A 115 3.85 7.55 12.08
N GLY A 116 3.66 8.75 12.57
CA GLY A 116 4.74 9.55 13.16
C GLY A 116 4.34 11.00 13.40
N ASN A 117 5.32 11.80 13.78
CA ASN A 117 5.21 13.25 13.74
C ASN A 117 5.25 13.76 12.28
N PRO A 118 5.00 15.06 12.01
CA PRO A 118 5.00 15.59 10.64
C PRO A 118 6.29 15.29 9.86
N ASP A 119 7.47 15.41 10.48
CA ASP A 119 8.76 15.17 9.81
C ASP A 119 8.92 13.71 9.41
N THR A 120 8.66 12.79 10.36
CA THR A 120 8.73 11.34 10.13
C THR A 120 7.76 10.91 9.01
N VAL A 121 6.53 11.43 9.04
CA VAL A 121 5.52 11.09 8.02
C VAL A 121 5.89 11.67 6.67
N THR A 122 6.38 12.92 6.61
CA THR A 122 6.85 13.55 5.38
C THR A 122 7.97 12.75 4.74
N GLN A 123 8.98 12.36 5.52
CA GLN A 123 10.08 11.54 5.02
C GLN A 123 9.59 10.24 4.41
N LYS A 124 8.75 9.48 5.13
CA LYS A 124 8.26 8.18 4.68
C LYS A 124 7.34 8.27 3.47
N LEU A 125 6.49 9.29 3.40
CA LEU A 125 5.65 9.53 2.23
C LEU A 125 6.50 9.96 1.02
N THR A 126 7.55 10.74 1.23
CA THR A 126 8.52 11.08 0.17
C THR A 126 9.16 9.82 -0.42
N GLU A 127 9.62 8.89 0.41
CA GLU A 127 10.16 7.59 -0.04
C GLU A 127 9.16 6.82 -0.91
N VAL A 128 7.88 6.81 -0.53
CA VAL A 128 6.80 6.17 -1.30
C VAL A 128 6.56 6.91 -2.63
N ILE A 129 6.53 8.24 -2.61
CA ILE A 129 6.33 9.07 -3.81
C ILE A 129 7.48 8.88 -4.80
N GLU A 130 8.71 8.90 -4.32
CA GLU A 130 9.90 8.70 -5.16
C GLU A 130 9.92 7.33 -5.84
N ARG A 131 9.46 6.29 -5.13
CA ARG A 131 9.40 4.93 -5.68
C ARG A 131 8.22 4.75 -6.65
N LEU A 132 7.05 5.19 -6.28
CA LEU A 132 5.83 4.90 -7.03
C LEU A 132 5.47 6.01 -8.02
N SER A 133 5.84 7.26 -7.77
CA SER A 133 5.39 8.46 -8.53
C SER A 133 3.90 8.40 -8.87
N PRO A 134 3.01 8.25 -7.86
CA PRO A 134 1.58 8.17 -8.11
C PRO A 134 1.03 9.57 -8.42
N GLY A 135 0.04 9.67 -9.29
CA GLY A 135 -0.65 10.94 -9.55
C GLY A 135 -1.48 11.41 -8.35
N TYR A 136 -1.94 10.47 -7.53
CA TYR A 136 -2.63 10.78 -6.26
C TYR A 136 -2.39 9.72 -5.21
N ILE A 137 -2.36 10.19 -3.96
CA ILE A 137 -2.28 9.36 -2.77
C ILE A 137 -3.59 9.48 -2.00
N HIS A 138 -4.20 8.35 -1.68
CA HIS A 138 -5.34 8.27 -0.79
C HIS A 138 -4.86 7.93 0.61
N ILE A 139 -5.08 8.85 1.55
CA ILE A 139 -4.76 8.64 2.95
C ILE A 139 -5.97 8.08 3.68
N TYR A 140 -5.83 6.86 4.18
CA TYR A 140 -6.78 6.26 5.10
C TYR A 140 -6.30 6.58 6.53
N GLY A 141 -6.91 7.60 7.13
CA GLY A 141 -6.40 8.26 8.34
C GLY A 141 -7.16 7.95 9.63
N ASN A 142 -8.17 7.08 9.57
CA ASN A 142 -8.95 6.71 10.75
C ASN A 142 -9.44 5.27 10.65
N GLU A 143 -9.29 4.51 11.72
CA GLU A 143 -9.80 3.15 11.82
C GLU A 143 -9.98 2.73 13.30
N GLY A 144 -10.84 1.72 13.50
CA GLY A 144 -11.03 1.13 14.82
C GLY A 144 -11.61 2.12 15.85
N ALA A 145 -10.96 2.19 16.99
CA ALA A 145 -11.35 3.06 18.11
C ALA A 145 -10.61 4.40 18.14
N MET A 146 -10.00 4.83 17.02
CA MET A 146 -9.36 6.14 16.93
C MET A 146 -10.34 7.25 17.31
N GLY A 147 -9.96 8.08 18.28
CA GLY A 147 -10.80 9.16 18.77
C GLY A 147 -11.00 10.28 17.75
N HIS A 148 -12.18 10.89 17.74
CA HIS A 148 -12.47 12.01 16.83
C HIS A 148 -11.48 13.17 16.97
N LYS A 149 -11.12 13.53 18.21
CA LYS A 149 -10.19 14.63 18.50
C LYS A 149 -8.81 14.36 17.90
N GLU A 150 -8.30 13.15 18.06
CA GLU A 150 -7.00 12.70 17.55
C GLU A 150 -7.02 12.65 16.02
N THR A 151 -8.10 12.17 15.43
CA THR A 151 -8.28 12.15 13.96
C THR A 151 -8.29 13.55 13.38
N MET A 152 -9.04 14.50 13.99
CA MET A 152 -9.05 15.90 13.54
C MET A 152 -7.68 16.56 13.68
N ARG A 153 -6.94 16.26 14.74
CA ARG A 153 -5.57 16.76 14.91
C ARG A 153 -4.63 16.19 13.83
N SER A 154 -4.76 14.91 13.51
CA SER A 154 -4.00 14.29 12.42
C SER A 154 -4.27 14.94 11.07
N ILE A 155 -5.53 15.22 10.75
CA ILE A 155 -5.92 15.93 9.51
C ILE A 155 -5.34 17.34 9.48
N GLU A 156 -5.36 18.04 10.60
CA GLU A 156 -4.77 19.38 10.71
C GLU A 156 -3.26 19.39 10.44
N LEU A 157 -2.52 18.46 11.07
CA LEU A 157 -1.07 18.32 10.86
C LEU A 157 -0.75 17.90 9.43
N LEU A 158 -1.50 16.95 8.86
CA LEU A 158 -1.38 16.59 7.45
C LEU A 158 -1.55 17.80 6.53
N GLY A 159 -2.61 18.57 6.73
CA GLY A 159 -2.92 19.71 5.86
C GLY A 159 -1.95 20.88 6.00
N LYS A 160 -1.44 21.15 7.19
CA LYS A 160 -0.59 22.33 7.45
C LYS A 160 0.91 22.06 7.24
N GLU A 161 1.36 20.86 7.53
CA GLU A 161 2.81 20.57 7.62
C GLU A 161 3.25 19.52 6.59
N VAL A 162 2.51 18.42 6.43
CA VAL A 162 2.95 17.30 5.59
C VAL A 162 2.63 17.55 4.11
N ILE A 163 1.38 17.82 3.76
CA ILE A 163 0.94 17.96 2.35
C ILE A 163 1.70 19.06 1.61
N PRO A 164 1.93 20.27 2.18
CA PRO A 164 2.71 21.29 1.50
C PRO A 164 4.13 20.84 1.16
N ALA A 165 4.80 20.13 2.08
CA ALA A 165 6.14 19.60 1.85
C ALA A 165 6.15 18.52 0.75
N LEU A 166 5.12 17.68 0.68
CA LEU A 166 5.01 16.63 -0.34
C LEU A 166 4.76 17.19 -1.75
N HIS A 167 4.14 18.35 -1.88
CA HIS A 167 3.92 19.01 -3.18
C HIS A 167 5.24 19.46 -3.83
N GLU A 168 6.31 19.62 -3.05
CA GLU A 168 7.64 19.96 -3.56
C GLU A 168 8.42 18.71 -4.06
N VAL A 169 7.92 17.51 -3.83
CA VAL A 169 8.58 16.27 -4.26
C VAL A 169 8.32 16.06 -5.76
N PRO A 170 9.37 16.03 -6.60
CA PRO A 170 9.18 15.85 -8.03
C PRO A 170 8.68 14.44 -8.36
N LEU A 171 7.63 14.37 -9.16
CA LEU A 171 7.20 13.11 -9.76
C LEU A 171 8.14 12.74 -10.90
N ARG A 172 8.63 11.50 -10.91
CA ARG A 172 9.44 10.99 -12.02
C ARG A 172 8.52 10.55 -13.16
N PRO A 173 8.79 11.00 -14.41
CA PRO A 173 8.14 10.45 -15.58
C PRO A 173 8.32 8.93 -15.62
N TYR A 174 7.35 8.20 -16.14
CA TYR A 174 7.44 6.74 -16.23
C TYR A 174 8.43 6.28 -17.29
N ASP A 175 8.69 7.14 -18.29
CA ASP A 175 9.67 6.90 -19.37
C ASP A 175 11.13 6.83 -18.88
N ASP A 176 11.46 7.46 -17.74
CA ASP A 176 12.84 7.53 -17.21
C ASP A 176 13.20 6.35 -16.30
N ARG A 177 12.33 5.37 -16.16
CA ARG A 177 12.60 4.22 -15.30
C ARG A 177 13.31 3.13 -16.08
N PRO A 178 14.36 2.51 -15.50
CA PRO A 178 14.91 1.32 -16.10
C PRO A 178 13.77 0.30 -16.24
N ARG A 179 13.59 -0.24 -17.45
CA ARG A 179 12.76 -1.43 -17.63
C ARG A 179 13.26 -2.46 -16.63
N MET A 180 12.37 -2.98 -15.83
CA MET A 180 12.72 -4.11 -15.01
C MET A 180 12.92 -5.27 -15.97
N ASP A 181 14.15 -5.43 -16.44
CA ASP A 181 14.56 -6.60 -17.18
C ASP A 181 14.12 -7.80 -16.36
N THR A 182 12.98 -8.34 -16.76
CA THR A 182 12.38 -9.52 -16.15
C THR A 182 12.64 -9.52 -14.64
N ILE A 183 11.71 -8.95 -13.88
CA ILE A 183 11.56 -9.44 -12.52
C ILE A 183 11.57 -10.93 -12.71
N SER A 184 12.67 -11.56 -12.32
CA SER A 184 12.72 -12.99 -12.23
C SER A 184 11.48 -13.31 -11.43
N SER A 185 10.44 -13.64 -12.16
CA SER A 185 9.18 -14.02 -11.56
C SER A 185 9.60 -14.95 -10.45
N GLY A 186 9.14 -14.76 -9.24
CA GLY A 186 9.35 -15.73 -8.16
C GLY A 186 8.77 -17.10 -8.50
N THR A 187 8.62 -17.39 -9.77
CA THR A 187 8.48 -18.67 -10.46
C THR A 187 9.83 -19.40 -10.64
N ALA A 188 10.95 -18.86 -10.14
CA ALA A 188 12.19 -19.63 -10.00
C ALA A 188 11.96 -20.72 -8.92
N GLY A 189 11.15 -21.71 -9.26
CA GLY A 189 10.78 -22.81 -8.40
C GLY A 189 9.61 -23.66 -8.90
N LEU A 190 8.98 -23.24 -9.99
CA LEU A 190 8.00 -24.06 -10.69
C LEU A 190 8.64 -24.63 -11.95
N ALA A 191 9.60 -25.53 -11.78
CA ALA A 191 9.96 -26.50 -12.81
C ALA A 191 8.90 -27.61 -12.85
N PRO A 192 8.61 -28.17 -14.05
CA PRO A 192 7.49 -29.09 -14.30
C PRO A 192 7.53 -30.36 -13.46
#